data_84bc0148ca091ff6088b2e39d252dded
#
_entry.id   84bc0148ca091ff6088b2e39d252dded
#
_cell.length_a   1.000
_cell.length_b   1.000
_cell.length_c   1.000
_cell.angle_alpha   90.00
_cell.angle_beta   90.00
_cell.angle_gamma   90.00
#
_symmetry.space_group_name_H-M   'P 1'
#
loop_
_entity.id
_entity.type
_entity.pdbx_description
1 polymer ?
#
loop_
_entity_poly.entity_id
_entity_poly.type
_entity_poly.pdbx_seq_one_letter_code
_entity_poly.pdbx_strand_id
1 'polypeptide(L)'
;GSAAMSYESGFWSGASIPLGLGLCLFITGLFFAKPLHKMNLMTLPDFYNRRYDKRTETAASISMLFSNIILIAGNLAGLGLLFSLIFNIHYLITLILISVMILLYATTGGFIASISTSVFQVFIFIIGILLSFFWLTAEYGWANLMVDVPATHKNFDGLFNLKSGALVNWAAIISMALGDIVAIDFIQRVISSKSPRDAQRGCY
;
A
#
# COMPACT_ATOMS: atom_id res chain seq x y z
N GLY A 1 1.01 -2.25 10.07
CA GLY A 1 0.32 -3.21 9.23
C GLY A 1 1.03 -4.56 9.17
N SER A 2 1.82 -4.79 8.14
CA SER A 2 2.48 -6.07 7.84
C SER A 2 3.31 -6.63 9.02
N ALA A 3 4.14 -5.80 9.67
CA ALA A 3 4.94 -6.23 10.82
C ALA A 3 4.08 -6.66 12.03
N ALA A 4 3.00 -5.93 12.32
CA ALA A 4 2.08 -6.29 13.40
C ALA A 4 1.37 -7.62 13.10
N MET A 5 0.89 -7.81 11.86
CA MET A 5 0.29 -9.07 11.43
C MET A 5 1.27 -10.25 11.48
N SER A 6 2.55 -10.01 11.12
CA SER A 6 3.59 -11.04 11.26
C SER A 6 3.79 -11.45 12.71
N TYR A 7 3.75 -10.49 13.64
CA TYR A 7 3.90 -10.75 15.07
C TYR A 7 2.69 -11.52 15.66
N GLU A 8 1.48 -11.09 15.32
CA GLU A 8 0.24 -11.65 15.89
C GLU A 8 -0.17 -12.99 15.26
N SER A 9 -0.05 -13.11 13.93
CA SER A 9 -0.64 -14.21 13.16
C SER A 9 0.37 -15.04 12.37
N GLY A 10 1.65 -14.74 12.50
CA GLY A 10 2.74 -15.45 11.84
C GLY A 10 3.31 -14.74 10.62
N PHE A 11 4.54 -15.09 10.27
CA PHE A 11 5.31 -14.45 9.20
C PHE A 11 4.54 -14.35 7.88
N TRP A 12 3.91 -15.42 7.43
CA TRP A 12 3.21 -15.46 6.14
C TRP A 12 1.93 -14.63 6.12
N SER A 13 1.28 -14.44 7.26
CA SER A 13 0.13 -13.53 7.39
C SER A 13 0.54 -12.09 7.12
N GLY A 14 1.64 -11.63 7.71
CA GLY A 14 2.17 -10.30 7.44
C GLY A 14 2.79 -10.14 6.06
N ALA A 15 3.46 -11.19 5.55
CA ALA A 15 4.05 -11.22 4.21
C ALA A 15 3.01 -11.23 3.08
N SER A 16 1.76 -11.61 3.37
CA SER A 16 0.67 -11.61 2.38
C SER A 16 0.41 -10.22 1.80
N ILE A 17 0.58 -9.15 2.58
CA ILE A 17 0.39 -7.76 2.13
C ILE A 17 1.40 -7.38 1.04
N PRO A 18 2.72 -7.39 1.28
CA PRO A 18 3.69 -7.01 0.24
C PRO A 18 3.70 -7.98 -0.95
N LEU A 19 3.45 -9.27 -0.73
CA LEU A 19 3.33 -10.24 -1.81
C LEU A 19 2.09 -9.98 -2.68
N GLY A 20 0.95 -9.65 -2.06
CA GLY A 20 -0.27 -9.29 -2.78
C GLY A 20 -0.09 -8.03 -3.62
N LEU A 21 0.53 -6.98 -3.06
CA LEU A 21 0.86 -5.75 -3.79
C LEU A 21 1.84 -6.00 -4.95
N GLY A 22 2.88 -6.79 -4.72
CA GLY A 22 3.81 -7.18 -5.78
C GLY A 22 3.13 -7.95 -6.91
N LEU A 23 2.24 -8.88 -6.57
CA LEU A 23 1.45 -9.62 -7.55
C LEU A 23 0.45 -8.71 -8.30
N CYS A 24 -0.17 -7.75 -7.62
CA CYS A 24 -1.00 -6.71 -8.23
C CYS A 24 -0.24 -5.94 -9.30
N LEU A 25 0.95 -5.43 -8.97
CA LEU A 25 1.80 -4.71 -9.91
C LEU A 25 2.19 -5.58 -11.10
N PHE A 26 2.58 -6.82 -10.85
CA PHE A 26 2.95 -7.77 -11.90
C PHE A 26 1.79 -8.04 -12.87
N ILE A 27 0.59 -8.34 -12.34
CA ILE A 27 -0.62 -8.56 -13.15
C ILE A 27 -0.99 -7.30 -13.92
N THR A 28 -0.96 -6.13 -13.26
CA THR A 28 -1.24 -4.84 -13.91
C THR A 28 -0.26 -4.55 -15.03
N GLY A 29 1.03 -4.76 -14.81
CA GLY A 29 2.05 -4.59 -15.83
C GLY A 29 1.86 -5.49 -17.06
N LEU A 30 1.51 -6.76 -16.83
CA LEU A 30 1.30 -7.73 -17.92
C LEU A 30 0.04 -7.44 -18.74
N PHE A 31 -1.08 -7.23 -18.07
CA PHE A 31 -2.39 -7.27 -18.75
C PHE A 31 -3.05 -5.89 -18.89
N PHE A 32 -2.87 -4.99 -17.94
CA PHE A 32 -3.69 -3.77 -17.86
C PHE A 32 -2.95 -2.48 -18.20
N ALA A 33 -1.65 -2.37 -17.93
CA ALA A 33 -0.93 -1.10 -18.07
C ALA A 33 -0.99 -0.52 -19.49
N LYS A 34 -0.70 -1.31 -20.51
CA LYS A 34 -0.75 -0.86 -21.90
C LYS A 34 -2.16 -0.53 -22.40
N PRO A 35 -3.18 -1.40 -22.19
CA PRO A 35 -4.54 -1.09 -22.57
C PRO A 35 -5.09 0.17 -21.90
N LEU A 36 -4.92 0.30 -20.59
CA LEU A 36 -5.40 1.45 -19.83
C LEU A 36 -4.76 2.76 -20.30
N HIS A 37 -3.44 2.77 -20.50
CA HIS A 37 -2.75 3.96 -21.02
C HIS A 37 -3.24 4.36 -22.41
N LYS A 38 -3.46 3.39 -23.31
CA LYS A 38 -3.96 3.65 -24.68
C LYS A 38 -5.37 4.23 -24.72
N MET A 39 -6.16 4.01 -23.68
CA MET A 39 -7.52 4.56 -23.59
C MET A 39 -7.54 6.07 -23.37
N ASN A 40 -6.42 6.71 -23.04
CA ASN A 40 -6.34 8.14 -22.75
C ASN A 40 -7.45 8.60 -21.79
N LEU A 41 -7.61 7.90 -20.69
CA LEU A 41 -8.56 8.23 -19.63
C LEU A 41 -7.98 9.34 -18.76
N MET A 42 -8.82 10.24 -18.27
CA MET A 42 -8.40 11.18 -17.22
C MET A 42 -8.48 10.55 -15.84
N THR A 43 -9.53 9.76 -15.62
CA THR A 43 -9.79 9.08 -14.34
C THR A 43 -10.35 7.68 -14.59
N LEU A 44 -10.31 6.82 -13.57
CA LEU A 44 -10.92 5.49 -13.68
C LEU A 44 -12.44 5.53 -13.91
N PRO A 45 -13.23 6.43 -13.28
CA PRO A 45 -14.65 6.60 -13.61
C PRO A 45 -14.95 6.83 -15.09
N ASP A 46 -14.06 7.52 -15.84
CA ASP A 46 -14.22 7.74 -17.29
C ASP A 46 -14.32 6.42 -18.07
N PHE A 47 -13.65 5.36 -17.60
CA PHE A 47 -13.75 4.03 -18.18
C PHE A 47 -15.19 3.51 -18.12
N TYR A 48 -15.85 3.68 -16.96
CA TYR A 48 -17.23 3.24 -16.78
C TYR A 48 -18.20 4.03 -17.67
N ASN A 49 -17.99 5.34 -17.84
CA ASN A 49 -18.77 6.15 -18.73
C ASN A 49 -18.65 5.70 -20.20
N ARG A 50 -17.43 5.42 -20.64
CA ARG A 50 -17.19 4.96 -22.03
C ARG A 50 -17.72 3.55 -22.31
N ARG A 51 -17.77 2.69 -21.30
CA ARG A 51 -18.19 1.30 -21.44
C ARG A 51 -19.67 1.09 -21.22
N TYR A 52 -20.26 1.86 -20.33
CA TYR A 52 -21.65 1.72 -19.88
C TYR A 52 -22.42 3.03 -20.11
N ASP A 53 -22.58 3.81 -19.06
CA ASP A 53 -23.33 5.06 -19.08
C ASP A 53 -22.87 6.06 -17.99
N LYS A 54 -23.44 7.28 -18.02
CA LYS A 54 -23.15 8.33 -17.04
C LYS A 54 -23.59 7.99 -15.62
N ARG A 55 -24.62 7.17 -15.46
CA ARG A 55 -25.12 6.74 -14.15
C ARG A 55 -24.11 5.81 -13.48
N THR A 56 -23.55 4.87 -14.24
CA THR A 56 -22.50 3.95 -13.77
C THR A 56 -21.22 4.71 -13.40
N GLU A 57 -20.81 5.70 -14.18
CA GLU A 57 -19.69 6.60 -13.84
C GLU A 57 -19.92 7.30 -12.51
N THR A 58 -21.12 7.87 -12.30
CA THR A 58 -21.45 8.57 -11.05
C THR A 58 -21.45 7.62 -9.85
N ALA A 59 -22.03 6.45 -9.99
CA ALA A 59 -22.04 5.44 -8.93
C ALA A 59 -20.63 4.98 -8.57
N ALA A 60 -19.78 4.71 -9.57
CA ALA A 60 -18.37 4.39 -9.38
C ALA A 60 -17.60 5.51 -8.67
N SER A 61 -17.80 6.76 -9.10
CA SER A 61 -17.16 7.93 -8.49
C SER A 61 -17.53 8.08 -7.01
N ILE A 62 -18.81 7.95 -6.67
CA ILE A 62 -19.28 8.02 -5.29
C ILE A 62 -18.66 6.89 -4.45
N SER A 63 -18.68 5.65 -4.95
CA SER A 63 -18.09 4.50 -4.25
C SER A 63 -16.60 4.69 -3.98
N MET A 64 -15.86 5.17 -4.98
CA MET A 64 -14.43 5.46 -4.87
C MET A 64 -14.15 6.60 -3.90
N LEU A 65 -14.98 7.64 -3.85
CA LEU A 65 -14.87 8.72 -2.86
C LEU A 65 -15.01 8.19 -1.44
N PHE A 66 -16.01 7.38 -1.16
CA PHE A 66 -16.18 6.76 0.15
C PHE A 66 -14.99 5.91 0.55
N SER A 67 -14.49 5.08 -0.36
CA SER A 67 -13.30 4.24 -0.10
C SER A 67 -12.08 5.08 0.24
N ASN A 68 -11.83 6.16 -0.50
CA ASN A 68 -10.72 7.07 -0.23
C ASN A 68 -10.86 7.82 1.10
N ILE A 69 -12.06 8.26 1.46
CA ILE A 69 -12.30 8.91 2.75
C ILE A 69 -11.95 7.96 3.90
N ILE A 70 -12.37 6.71 3.83
CA ILE A 70 -12.06 5.70 4.86
C ILE A 70 -10.55 5.44 4.93
N LEU A 71 -9.89 5.32 3.78
CA LEU A 71 -8.44 5.11 3.71
C LEU A 71 -7.67 6.28 4.33
N ILE A 72 -8.04 7.52 3.98
CA ILE A 72 -7.41 8.74 4.52
C ILE A 72 -7.64 8.83 6.02
N ALA A 73 -8.87 8.56 6.49
CA ALA A 73 -9.19 8.58 7.91
C ALA A 73 -8.34 7.56 8.71
N GLY A 74 -8.18 6.34 8.20
CA GLY A 74 -7.32 5.34 8.82
C GLY A 74 -5.85 5.76 8.89
N ASN A 75 -5.31 6.34 7.81
CA ASN A 75 -3.95 6.85 7.78
C ASN A 75 -3.74 8.05 8.73
N LEU A 76 -4.70 8.98 8.77
CA LEU A 76 -4.66 10.11 9.70
C LEU A 76 -4.71 9.66 11.16
N ALA A 77 -5.58 8.70 11.47
CA ALA A 77 -5.67 8.14 12.82
C ALA A 77 -4.35 7.49 13.25
N GLY A 78 -3.73 6.71 12.36
CA GLY A 78 -2.42 6.10 12.62
C GLY A 78 -1.30 7.12 12.84
N LEU A 79 -1.22 8.14 11.97
CA LEU A 79 -0.26 9.23 12.13
C LEU A 79 -0.51 10.04 13.40
N GLY A 80 -1.78 10.38 13.69
CA GLY A 80 -2.16 11.10 14.89
C GLY A 80 -1.73 10.37 16.16
N LEU A 81 -1.92 9.05 16.20
CA LEU A 81 -1.48 8.22 17.32
C LEU A 81 0.05 8.21 17.46
N LEU A 82 0.78 7.97 16.37
CA LEU A 82 2.24 7.96 16.39
C LEU A 82 2.83 9.28 16.88
N PHE A 83 2.39 10.40 16.35
CA PHE A 83 2.88 11.72 16.76
C PHE A 83 2.48 12.07 18.19
N SER A 84 1.27 11.68 18.62
CA SER A 84 0.82 11.83 20.02
C SER A 84 1.76 11.10 20.98
N LEU A 85 2.18 9.88 20.65
CA LEU A 85 3.09 9.08 21.46
C LEU A 85 4.53 9.65 21.46
N ILE A 86 5.05 10.06 20.30
CA ILE A 86 6.42 10.56 20.18
C ILE A 86 6.58 11.91 20.88
N PHE A 87 5.65 12.83 20.69
CA PHE A 87 5.74 14.20 21.21
C PHE A 87 5.02 14.40 22.55
N ASN A 88 4.33 13.38 23.05
CA ASN A 88 3.51 13.42 24.26
C ASN A 88 2.46 14.54 24.23
N ILE A 89 1.83 14.76 23.05
CA ILE A 89 0.79 15.76 22.82
C ILE A 89 -0.57 15.06 22.78
N HIS A 90 -1.61 15.74 23.19
CA HIS A 90 -2.96 15.19 23.16
C HIS A 90 -3.37 14.81 21.72
N TYR A 91 -3.93 13.60 21.56
CA TYR A 91 -4.27 12.99 20.26
C TYR A 91 -5.06 13.91 19.32
N LEU A 92 -6.10 14.58 19.82
CA LEU A 92 -6.93 15.46 18.98
C LEU A 92 -6.16 16.67 18.43
N ILE A 93 -5.25 17.25 19.22
CA ILE A 93 -4.40 18.36 18.80
C ILE A 93 -3.48 17.89 17.69
N THR A 94 -2.85 16.74 17.87
CA THR A 94 -1.95 16.14 16.88
C THR A 94 -2.69 15.83 15.58
N LEU A 95 -3.88 15.28 15.66
CA LEU A 95 -4.70 14.96 14.49
C LEU A 95 -5.08 16.21 13.70
N ILE A 96 -5.46 17.31 14.36
CA ILE A 96 -5.77 18.59 13.72
C ILE A 96 -4.52 19.16 13.05
N LEU A 97 -3.39 19.20 13.74
CA LEU A 97 -2.12 19.71 13.19
C LEU A 97 -1.70 18.96 11.94
N ILE A 98 -1.72 17.63 11.98
CA ILE A 98 -1.37 16.78 10.83
C ILE A 98 -2.35 17.00 9.69
N SER A 99 -3.66 17.09 9.98
CA SER A 99 -4.68 17.33 8.94
C SER A 99 -4.47 18.67 8.23
N VAL A 100 -4.16 19.72 8.98
CA VAL A 100 -3.85 21.04 8.41
C VAL A 100 -2.57 21.00 7.57
N MET A 101 -1.52 20.34 8.06
CA MET A 101 -0.26 20.21 7.30
C MET A 101 -0.46 19.44 5.98
N ILE A 102 -1.22 18.35 6.01
CA ILE A 102 -1.53 17.57 4.81
C ILE A 102 -2.37 18.38 3.84
N LEU A 103 -3.37 19.14 4.32
CA LEU A 103 -4.19 19.99 3.48
C LEU A 103 -3.36 21.08 2.79
N LEU A 104 -2.50 21.78 3.52
CA LEU A 104 -1.62 22.80 2.97
C LEU A 104 -0.65 22.19 1.93
N TYR A 105 -0.05 21.07 2.24
CA TYR A 105 0.84 20.35 1.31
C TYR A 105 0.11 19.91 0.04
N ALA A 106 -1.07 19.31 0.18
CA ALA A 106 -1.84 18.79 -0.95
C ALA A 106 -2.35 19.90 -1.87
N THR A 107 -2.78 21.04 -1.30
CA THR A 107 -3.31 22.17 -2.08
C THR A 107 -2.22 22.94 -2.81
N THR A 108 -1.03 23.06 -2.23
CA THR A 108 0.10 23.80 -2.83
C THR A 108 0.93 22.96 -3.79
N GLY A 109 1.10 21.66 -3.50
CA GLY A 109 2.06 20.81 -4.21
C GLY A 109 1.48 20.01 -5.38
N GLY A 110 0.19 19.72 -5.39
CA GLY A 110 -0.47 18.95 -6.43
C GLY A 110 0.10 17.54 -6.64
N PHE A 111 -0.19 16.97 -7.81
CA PHE A 111 0.19 15.59 -8.16
C PHE A 111 1.71 15.37 -8.28
N ILE A 112 2.44 16.36 -8.82
CA ILE A 112 3.91 16.27 -9.01
C ILE A 112 4.64 16.24 -7.68
N ALA A 113 4.23 17.08 -6.73
CA ALA A 113 4.81 17.07 -5.39
C ALA A 113 4.55 15.74 -4.66
N SER A 114 3.36 15.17 -4.82
CA SER A 114 3.02 13.87 -4.25
C SER A 114 3.95 12.76 -4.78
N ILE A 115 4.22 12.73 -6.09
CA ILE A 115 5.14 11.74 -6.68
C ILE A 115 6.56 11.93 -6.17
N SER A 116 7.06 13.16 -6.16
CA SER A 116 8.44 13.47 -5.70
C SER A 116 8.64 13.08 -4.24
N THR A 117 7.66 13.37 -3.39
CA THR A 117 7.70 13.00 -1.97
C THR A 117 7.65 11.49 -1.79
N SER A 118 6.85 10.77 -2.60
CA SER A 118 6.80 9.31 -2.54
C SER A 118 8.14 8.66 -2.83
N VAL A 119 8.88 9.15 -3.83
CA VAL A 119 10.23 8.66 -4.13
C VAL A 119 11.18 8.88 -2.95
N PHE A 120 11.16 10.08 -2.37
CA PHE A 120 11.99 10.42 -1.21
C PHE A 120 11.63 9.55 0.02
N GLN A 121 10.35 9.31 0.27
CA GLN A 121 9.87 8.44 1.34
C GLN A 121 10.36 7.00 1.19
N VAL A 122 10.37 6.45 -0.04
CA VAL A 122 10.90 5.10 -0.30
C VAL A 122 12.37 5.00 0.06
N PHE A 123 13.19 6.00 -0.29
CA PHE A 123 14.61 6.02 0.08
C PHE A 123 14.80 6.05 1.60
N ILE A 124 14.11 6.94 2.30
CA ILE A 124 14.17 7.02 3.78
C ILE A 124 13.73 5.70 4.41
N PHE A 125 12.66 5.10 3.88
CA PHE A 125 12.12 3.84 4.39
C PHE A 125 13.13 2.69 4.24
N ILE A 126 13.78 2.56 3.08
CA ILE A 126 14.80 1.54 2.85
C ILE A 126 15.99 1.75 3.79
N ILE A 127 16.49 2.98 3.89
CA ILE A 127 17.59 3.31 4.79
C ILE A 127 17.20 3.01 6.25
N GLY A 128 16.01 3.42 6.67
CA GLY A 128 15.51 3.18 8.03
C GLY A 128 15.40 1.69 8.37
N ILE A 129 14.89 0.86 7.47
CA ILE A 129 14.82 -0.60 7.66
C ILE A 129 16.23 -1.20 7.76
N LEU A 130 17.14 -0.82 6.86
CA LEU A 130 18.51 -1.34 6.88
C LEU A 130 19.23 -0.94 8.18
N LEU A 131 19.15 0.32 8.58
CA LEU A 131 19.73 0.78 9.84
C LEU A 131 19.14 0.06 11.04
N SER A 132 17.83 -0.10 11.09
CA SER A 132 17.14 -0.85 12.17
C SER A 132 17.59 -2.31 12.21
N PHE A 133 17.71 -2.94 11.03
CA PHE A 133 18.17 -4.32 10.92
C PHE A 133 19.61 -4.48 11.44
N PHE A 134 20.53 -3.63 10.97
CA PHE A 134 21.93 -3.69 11.40
C PHE A 134 22.09 -3.35 12.89
N TRP A 135 21.34 -2.37 13.38
CA TRP A 135 21.38 -2.01 14.79
C TRP A 135 20.87 -3.17 15.69
N LEU A 136 19.72 -3.76 15.36
CA LEU A 136 19.17 -4.89 16.09
C LEU A 136 20.10 -6.10 16.10
N THR A 137 20.70 -6.41 14.93
CA THR A 137 21.62 -7.54 14.84
C THR A 137 22.93 -7.30 15.57
N ALA A 138 23.41 -6.06 15.63
CA ALA A 138 24.61 -5.69 16.39
C ALA A 138 24.39 -5.71 17.89
N GLU A 139 23.24 -5.20 18.37
CA GLU A 139 22.91 -5.08 19.78
C GLU A 139 22.55 -6.44 20.41
N TYR A 140 21.67 -7.20 19.76
CA TYR A 140 21.12 -8.44 20.30
C TYR A 140 21.77 -9.71 19.75
N GLY A 141 22.45 -9.63 18.61
CA GLY A 141 22.97 -10.77 17.89
C GLY A 141 21.88 -11.57 17.15
N TRP A 142 22.18 -11.99 15.94
CA TRP A 142 21.22 -12.73 15.10
C TRP A 142 20.67 -13.99 15.76
N ALA A 143 21.52 -14.75 16.45
CA ALA A 143 21.12 -15.98 17.11
C ALA A 143 20.05 -15.74 18.17
N ASN A 144 20.25 -14.71 19.02
CA ASN A 144 19.30 -14.39 20.08
C ASN A 144 17.97 -13.86 19.54
N LEU A 145 18.00 -13.04 18.47
CA LEU A 145 16.79 -12.57 17.81
C LEU A 145 15.94 -13.72 17.22
N MET A 146 16.60 -14.85 16.90
CA MET A 146 15.91 -15.99 16.32
C MET A 146 15.46 -17.04 17.36
N VAL A 147 15.89 -16.96 18.61
CA VAL A 147 15.54 -17.94 19.65
C VAL A 147 14.05 -17.95 19.92
N ASP A 148 13.46 -16.78 20.11
CA ASP A 148 12.05 -16.63 20.49
C ASP A 148 11.07 -16.69 19.31
N VAL A 149 11.59 -16.77 18.08
CA VAL A 149 10.72 -16.89 16.88
C VAL A 149 10.21 -18.33 16.77
N PRO A 150 8.88 -18.55 16.80
CA PRO A 150 8.31 -19.88 16.65
C PRO A 150 8.77 -20.61 15.38
N ALA A 151 8.92 -21.93 15.45
CA ALA A 151 9.35 -22.73 14.29
C ALA A 151 8.40 -22.60 13.11
N THR A 152 7.10 -22.35 13.36
CA THR A 152 6.08 -22.12 12.33
C THR A 152 6.32 -20.85 11.50
N HIS A 153 7.07 -19.88 12.04
CA HIS A 153 7.43 -18.65 11.33
C HIS A 153 8.70 -18.80 10.46
N LYS A 154 9.47 -19.90 10.68
CA LYS A 154 10.74 -20.15 9.98
C LYS A 154 10.59 -21.11 8.79
N ASN A 155 9.41 -21.66 8.58
CA ASN A 155 9.12 -22.63 7.53
C ASN A 155 8.09 -22.10 6.51
N PHE A 156 7.87 -22.86 5.45
CA PHE A 156 6.88 -22.53 4.41
C PHE A 156 5.50 -23.12 4.68
N ASP A 157 5.24 -23.66 5.86
CA ASP A 157 3.96 -24.30 6.19
C ASP A 157 2.77 -23.35 6.03
N GLY A 158 2.95 -22.07 6.33
CA GLY A 158 1.91 -21.06 6.12
C GLY A 158 1.50 -20.83 4.65
N LEU A 159 2.26 -21.36 3.68
CA LEU A 159 1.90 -21.30 2.25
C LEU A 159 1.43 -22.65 1.70
N PHE A 160 1.88 -23.78 2.26
CA PHE A 160 1.64 -25.09 1.67
C PHE A 160 0.81 -26.03 2.56
N ASN A 161 0.76 -25.77 3.88
CA ASN A 161 0.01 -26.62 4.80
C ASN A 161 -1.34 -26.01 5.17
N LEU A 162 -2.41 -26.67 4.81
CA LEU A 162 -3.80 -26.21 5.08
C LEU A 162 -4.07 -26.02 6.58
N LYS A 163 -3.47 -26.88 7.44
CA LYS A 163 -3.63 -26.77 8.90
C LYS A 163 -2.92 -25.56 9.49
N SER A 164 -1.89 -25.04 8.80
CA SER A 164 -1.11 -23.86 9.19
C SER A 164 -1.62 -22.56 8.58
N GLY A 165 -2.84 -22.55 8.03
CA GLY A 165 -3.48 -21.35 7.49
C GLY A 165 -3.11 -20.99 6.06
N ALA A 166 -2.54 -21.92 5.27
CA ALA A 166 -2.14 -21.65 3.88
C ALA A 166 -3.27 -21.07 3.03
N LEU A 167 -4.49 -21.58 3.19
CA LEU A 167 -5.64 -21.10 2.43
C LEU A 167 -6.01 -19.65 2.76
N VAL A 168 -5.88 -19.26 4.01
CA VAL A 168 -6.14 -17.89 4.47
C VAL A 168 -5.07 -16.95 3.93
N ASN A 169 -3.81 -17.34 3.97
CA ASN A 169 -2.70 -16.53 3.47
C ASN A 169 -2.78 -16.36 1.93
N TRP A 170 -3.09 -17.42 1.18
CA TRP A 170 -3.34 -17.32 -0.25
C TRP A 170 -4.56 -16.47 -0.59
N ALA A 171 -5.66 -16.63 0.16
CA ALA A 171 -6.84 -15.79 -0.01
C ALA A 171 -6.52 -14.31 0.22
N ALA A 172 -5.72 -13.99 1.24
CA ALA A 172 -5.26 -12.63 1.52
C ALA A 172 -4.38 -12.09 0.37
N ILE A 173 -3.39 -12.87 -0.11
CA ILE A 173 -2.53 -12.49 -1.23
C ILE A 173 -3.34 -12.20 -2.49
N ILE A 174 -4.25 -13.09 -2.86
CA ILE A 174 -5.08 -12.97 -4.06
C ILE A 174 -6.08 -11.82 -3.92
N SER A 175 -6.70 -11.66 -2.75
CA SER A 175 -7.63 -10.57 -2.48
C SER A 175 -6.95 -9.21 -2.61
N MET A 176 -5.73 -9.05 -2.04
CA MET A 176 -4.93 -7.84 -2.20
C MET A 176 -4.53 -7.62 -3.65
N ALA A 177 -4.04 -8.68 -4.32
CA ALA A 177 -3.60 -8.59 -5.71
C ALA A 177 -4.72 -8.14 -6.64
N LEU A 178 -5.92 -8.69 -6.51
CA LEU A 178 -7.05 -8.34 -7.37
C LEU A 178 -7.74 -7.05 -6.93
N GLY A 179 -7.81 -6.78 -5.62
CA GLY A 179 -8.45 -5.57 -5.09
C GLY A 179 -7.70 -4.30 -5.50
N ASP A 180 -6.38 -4.32 -5.41
CA ASP A 180 -5.57 -3.15 -5.71
C ASP A 180 -5.41 -2.86 -7.21
N ILE A 181 -5.72 -3.81 -8.11
CA ILE A 181 -5.77 -3.55 -9.56
C ILE A 181 -6.74 -2.42 -9.89
N VAL A 182 -7.85 -2.31 -9.15
CA VAL A 182 -8.86 -1.26 -9.37
C VAL A 182 -8.67 -0.06 -8.45
N ALA A 183 -7.61 -0.03 -7.65
CA ALA A 183 -7.30 1.10 -6.79
C ALA A 183 -6.93 2.34 -7.62
N ILE A 184 -7.57 3.47 -7.30
CA ILE A 184 -7.39 4.72 -8.04
C ILE A 184 -5.92 5.12 -8.11
N ASP A 185 -5.18 4.97 -7.02
CA ASP A 185 -3.78 5.37 -6.91
C ASP A 185 -2.89 4.63 -7.92
N PHE A 186 -3.10 3.33 -8.11
CA PHE A 186 -2.37 2.54 -9.09
C PHE A 186 -2.74 2.94 -10.51
N ILE A 187 -4.02 3.03 -10.80
CA ILE A 187 -4.51 3.33 -12.14
C ILE A 187 -4.11 4.74 -12.57
N GLN A 188 -4.19 5.74 -11.69
CA GLN A 188 -3.75 7.10 -12.01
C GLN A 188 -2.27 7.17 -12.38
N ARG A 189 -1.41 6.42 -11.68
CA ARG A 189 0.02 6.36 -12.01
C ARG A 189 0.28 5.69 -13.36
N VAL A 190 -0.48 4.66 -13.69
CA VAL A 190 -0.41 3.98 -15.00
C VAL A 190 -0.86 4.92 -16.12
N ILE A 191 -2.00 5.61 -15.94
CA ILE A 191 -2.57 6.50 -16.94
C ILE A 191 -1.68 7.74 -17.18
N SER A 192 -1.10 8.31 -16.11
CA SER A 192 -0.26 9.52 -16.17
C SER A 192 1.17 9.28 -16.64
N SER A 193 1.55 8.06 -16.96
CA SER A 193 2.88 7.74 -17.51
C SER A 193 3.08 8.33 -18.90
N LYS A 194 4.35 8.56 -19.30
CA LYS A 194 4.67 9.20 -20.60
C LYS A 194 4.34 8.34 -21.81
N SER A 195 4.45 7.04 -21.69
CA SER A 195 4.19 6.10 -22.78
C SER A 195 3.60 4.78 -22.27
N PRO A 196 2.92 3.98 -23.14
CA PRO A 196 2.44 2.66 -22.78
C PRO A 196 3.54 1.70 -22.32
N ARG A 197 4.78 1.90 -22.80
CA ARG A 197 5.95 1.12 -22.37
C ARG A 197 6.44 1.54 -20.99
N ASP A 198 6.42 2.84 -20.72
CA ASP A 198 6.79 3.36 -19.40
C ASP A 198 5.74 2.99 -18.35
N ALA A 199 4.46 3.01 -18.70
CA ALA A 199 3.38 2.48 -17.87
C ALA A 199 3.64 1.03 -17.44
N GLN A 200 4.02 0.19 -18.39
CA GLN A 200 4.32 -1.21 -18.12
C GLN A 200 5.61 -1.39 -17.30
N ARG A 201 6.68 -0.67 -17.65
CA ARG A 201 7.97 -0.74 -16.92
C ARG A 201 7.87 -0.23 -15.49
N GLY A 202 7.01 0.75 -15.25
CA GLY A 202 6.77 1.28 -13.91
C GLY A 202 6.04 0.30 -12.98
N CYS A 203 5.48 -0.78 -13.51
CA CYS A 203 4.85 -1.85 -12.73
C CYS A 203 5.84 -2.97 -12.33
N TYR A 204 7.04 -3.01 -12.89
CA TYR A 204 8.10 -3.99 -12.61
C TYR A 204 9.27 -3.34 -11.86
#